data_8d9e7d3089d505dde0783f667ac95e89
#
_entry.id   8d9e7d3089d505dde0783f667ac95e89
#
_cell.length_a   1.000
_cell.length_b   1.000
_cell.length_c   1.000
_cell.angle_alpha   90.00
_cell.angle_beta   90.00
_cell.angle_gamma   90.00
#
_symmetry.space_group_name_H-M   'P 1'
#
loop_
_entity.id
_entity.type
_entity.pdbx_description
1 polymer ?
#
loop_
_entity_poly.entity_id
_entity_poly.type
_entity_poly.pdbx_seq_one_letter_code
_entity_poly.pdbx_strand_id
1 'polypeptide(L)'
;PKFKTFRDECSKTGTTEESIAQAETIGFKTNLLAVNPFNKDHKVPIFFANFVLMDYGLGAVFGCPAHDQRDLEFAIKYNLEVKAVVKPDKNTKEFGISDEAYTGSGIIFNSEFLNGLKVPESSVTKAIEVIEEKKIGKKKINFRLKDWGISRQRYWGCPIPIAYDKEGNVVQIPKKDLPVRLPENIDITRKGNPLDRENDWKKVKIHNQDCIRETDTL
;
A
#
# COMPACT_ATOMS: atom_id res chain seq x y z
N PRO A 1 -24.81 16.31 8.88
CA PRO A 1 -23.81 17.14 9.55
C PRO A 1 -22.66 16.30 10.10
N LYS A 2 -22.89 15.28 10.91
CA LYS A 2 -21.85 14.45 11.54
C LYS A 2 -20.88 13.77 10.57
N PHE A 3 -21.38 13.25 9.45
CA PHE A 3 -20.52 12.62 8.43
C PHE A 3 -19.61 13.64 7.74
N LYS A 4 -20.08 14.87 7.50
CA LYS A 4 -19.26 15.94 6.92
C LYS A 4 -18.09 16.30 7.84
N THR A 5 -18.34 16.42 9.13
CA THR A 5 -17.27 16.67 10.13
C THR A 5 -16.24 15.55 10.13
N PHE A 6 -16.68 14.28 10.14
CA PHE A 6 -15.79 13.12 10.05
C PHE A 6 -14.93 13.15 8.77
N ARG A 7 -15.53 13.42 7.61
CA ARG A 7 -14.82 13.54 6.34
C ARG A 7 -13.76 14.65 6.38
N ASP A 8 -14.12 15.80 6.97
CA ASP A 8 -13.22 16.94 7.07
C ASP A 8 -12.08 16.68 8.07
N GLU A 9 -12.28 15.83 9.08
CA GLU A 9 -11.23 15.32 9.97
C GLU A 9 -10.29 14.35 9.23
N CYS A 10 -10.83 13.40 8.49
CA CYS A 10 -10.03 12.46 7.67
C CYS A 10 -9.16 13.19 6.63
N SER A 11 -9.64 14.28 6.06
CA SER A 11 -8.88 15.05 5.06
C SER A 11 -7.67 15.80 5.64
N LYS A 12 -7.59 15.97 6.95
CA LYS A 12 -6.43 16.55 7.65
C LYS A 12 -5.31 15.54 7.87
N THR A 13 -5.65 14.27 7.87
CA THR A 13 -4.71 13.16 7.96
C THR A 13 -4.16 12.94 6.55
N GLY A 14 -2.87 13.04 6.32
CA GLY A 14 -2.29 12.84 4.98
C GLY A 14 -2.72 11.52 4.34
N THR A 15 -2.55 11.40 3.02
CA THR A 15 -2.95 10.21 2.23
C THR A 15 -1.84 9.16 2.11
N THR A 16 -0.65 9.39 2.68
CA THR A 16 0.46 8.42 2.63
C THR A 16 0.29 7.33 3.69
N GLU A 17 0.77 6.12 3.41
CA GLU A 17 0.75 5.00 4.38
C GLU A 17 1.39 5.38 5.72
N GLU A 18 2.46 6.18 5.70
CA GLU A 18 3.17 6.64 6.90
C GLU A 18 2.33 7.61 7.74
N SER A 19 1.68 8.58 7.11
CA SER A 19 0.82 9.54 7.81
C SER A 19 -0.43 8.87 8.40
N ILE A 20 -0.98 7.86 7.71
CA ILE A 20 -2.11 7.05 8.19
C ILE A 20 -1.67 6.15 9.36
N ALA A 21 -0.44 5.62 9.33
CA ALA A 21 0.08 4.77 10.40
C ALA A 21 0.33 5.52 11.71
N GLN A 22 0.61 6.84 11.64
CA GLN A 22 0.85 7.69 12.82
C GLN A 22 -0.40 8.40 13.32
N ALA A 23 -1.47 8.42 12.53
CA ALA A 23 -2.69 9.10 12.89
C ALA A 23 -3.55 8.29 13.85
N GLU A 24 -4.28 8.98 14.71
CA GLU A 24 -5.31 8.34 15.52
C GLU A 24 -6.36 7.67 14.64
N THR A 25 -6.67 6.42 14.94
CA THR A 25 -7.70 5.65 14.24
C THR A 25 -9.09 6.18 14.57
N ILE A 26 -9.77 6.73 13.58
CA ILE A 26 -11.13 7.26 13.71
C ILE A 26 -12.09 6.57 12.73
N GLY A 27 -13.34 6.43 13.16
CA GLY A 27 -14.39 5.79 12.36
C GLY A 27 -15.76 6.45 12.52
N PHE A 28 -16.57 6.34 11.47
CA PHE A 28 -17.94 6.77 11.46
C PHE A 28 -18.86 5.56 11.24
N LYS A 29 -19.65 5.21 12.27
CA LYS A 29 -20.63 4.13 12.19
C LYS A 29 -21.82 4.54 11.32
N THR A 30 -22.14 3.72 10.32
CA THR A 30 -23.35 3.91 9.50
C THR A 30 -24.56 3.23 10.16
N ASN A 31 -25.74 3.46 9.58
CA ASN A 31 -26.96 2.72 9.95
C ASN A 31 -27.12 1.41 9.16
N LEU A 32 -26.14 1.04 8.35
CA LEU A 32 -26.18 -0.13 7.48
C LEU A 32 -25.49 -1.32 8.14
N LEU A 33 -25.95 -2.51 7.79
CA LEU A 33 -25.36 -3.78 8.16
C LEU A 33 -24.98 -4.55 6.90
N ALA A 34 -23.81 -5.17 6.89
CA ALA A 34 -23.43 -6.14 5.89
C ALA A 34 -23.83 -7.55 6.36
N VAL A 35 -24.40 -8.34 5.46
CA VAL A 35 -24.76 -9.74 5.71
C VAL A 35 -23.60 -10.63 5.32
N ASN A 36 -23.18 -11.52 6.21
CA ASN A 36 -22.16 -12.50 5.88
C ASN A 36 -22.66 -13.42 4.75
N PRO A 37 -21.95 -13.53 3.62
CA PRO A 37 -22.41 -14.32 2.48
C PRO A 37 -22.47 -15.83 2.76
N PHE A 38 -21.79 -16.31 3.80
CA PHE A 38 -21.78 -17.72 4.21
C PHE A 38 -22.80 -18.00 5.31
N ASN A 39 -23.14 -17.01 6.12
CA ASN A 39 -24.10 -17.13 7.21
C ASN A 39 -25.01 -15.89 7.23
N LYS A 40 -26.21 -16.03 6.69
CA LYS A 40 -27.17 -14.92 6.55
C LYS A 40 -27.68 -14.36 7.87
N ASP A 41 -27.57 -15.11 8.97
CA ASP A 41 -27.96 -14.66 10.30
C ASP A 41 -26.86 -13.79 10.94
N HIS A 42 -25.64 -13.88 10.44
CA HIS A 42 -24.50 -13.08 10.89
C HIS A 42 -24.44 -11.76 10.13
N LYS A 43 -24.73 -10.66 10.83
CA LYS A 43 -24.71 -9.30 10.30
C LYS A 43 -23.67 -8.48 11.04
N VAL A 44 -22.86 -7.74 10.29
CA VAL A 44 -21.80 -6.89 10.83
C VAL A 44 -22.05 -5.42 10.52
N PRO A 45 -21.70 -4.48 11.42
CA PRO A 45 -21.89 -3.06 11.18
C PRO A 45 -20.90 -2.55 10.12
N ILE A 46 -21.37 -1.58 9.33
CA ILE A 46 -20.53 -0.91 8.33
C ILE A 46 -20.04 0.41 8.90
N PHE A 47 -18.72 0.61 8.84
CA PHE A 47 -18.03 1.84 9.23
C PHE A 47 -17.29 2.46 8.04
N PHE A 48 -17.20 3.79 8.03
CA PHE A 48 -16.12 4.48 7.35
C PHE A 48 -14.98 4.65 8.34
N ALA A 49 -13.74 4.33 7.96
CA ALA A 49 -12.58 4.46 8.80
C ALA A 49 -11.43 5.12 8.02
N ASN A 50 -10.64 5.97 8.69
CA ASN A 50 -9.58 6.73 8.07
C ASN A 50 -8.37 5.89 7.64
N PHE A 51 -8.24 4.67 8.13
CA PHE A 51 -7.12 3.76 7.81
C PHE A 51 -7.43 2.76 6.70
N VAL A 52 -8.67 2.73 6.19
CA VAL A 52 -9.04 1.89 5.05
C VAL A 52 -8.71 2.63 3.75
N LEU A 53 -7.70 2.16 3.04
CA LEU A 53 -7.24 2.74 1.79
C LEU A 53 -8.17 2.37 0.63
N MET A 54 -8.45 3.34 -0.25
CA MET A 54 -9.29 3.14 -1.44
C MET A 54 -8.67 2.16 -2.44
N ASP A 55 -7.33 2.07 -2.47
CA ASP A 55 -6.57 1.18 -3.36
C ASP A 55 -6.51 -0.26 -2.85
N TYR A 56 -7.01 -0.51 -1.64
CA TYR A 56 -7.04 -1.84 -1.07
C TYR A 56 -8.36 -2.54 -1.46
N GLY A 57 -8.26 -3.50 -2.36
CA GLY A 57 -9.43 -4.20 -2.89
C GLY A 57 -10.32 -3.28 -3.75
N LEU A 58 -11.54 -3.06 -3.30
CA LEU A 58 -12.53 -2.17 -3.92
C LEU A 58 -12.90 -1.00 -2.99
N GLY A 59 -12.03 -0.68 -2.02
CA GLY A 59 -12.30 0.35 -1.01
C GLY A 59 -13.21 -0.11 0.14
N ALA A 60 -13.55 -1.41 0.18
CA ALA A 60 -14.25 -2.04 1.28
C ALA A 60 -13.48 -3.29 1.73
N VAL A 61 -13.22 -3.40 3.02
CA VAL A 61 -12.49 -4.53 3.61
C VAL A 61 -13.31 -5.16 4.73
N PHE A 62 -13.08 -6.43 4.98
CA PHE A 62 -13.64 -7.14 6.12
C PHE A 62 -12.69 -6.95 7.30
N GLY A 63 -13.17 -6.40 8.41
CA GLY A 63 -12.37 -6.28 9.63
C GLY A 63 -12.10 -7.65 10.23
N CYS A 64 -10.88 -7.86 10.73
CA CYS A 64 -10.46 -9.10 11.40
C CYS A 64 -9.77 -8.79 12.73
N PRO A 65 -10.48 -8.25 13.72
CA PRO A 65 -9.88 -7.68 14.93
C PRO A 65 -9.09 -8.68 15.77
N ALA A 66 -9.40 -9.95 15.72
CA ALA A 66 -8.62 -10.96 16.45
C ALA A 66 -7.23 -11.23 15.82
N HIS A 67 -6.99 -10.83 14.56
CA HIS A 67 -5.81 -11.21 13.77
C HIS A 67 -5.16 -10.04 13.01
N ASP A 68 -5.63 -8.83 13.23
CA ASP A 68 -5.01 -7.58 12.79
C ASP A 68 -5.04 -6.56 13.92
N GLN A 69 -3.89 -6.00 14.28
CA GLN A 69 -3.75 -5.14 15.44
C GLN A 69 -4.53 -3.82 15.28
N ARG A 70 -4.57 -3.24 14.08
CA ARG A 70 -5.33 -2.01 13.84
C ARG A 70 -6.83 -2.23 13.94
N ASP A 71 -7.31 -3.36 13.41
CA ASP A 71 -8.70 -3.76 13.52
C ASP A 71 -9.07 -4.04 14.98
N LEU A 72 -8.14 -4.62 15.78
CA LEU A 72 -8.35 -4.86 17.21
C LEU A 72 -8.49 -3.55 17.98
N GLU A 73 -7.58 -2.61 17.80
CA GLU A 73 -7.63 -1.29 18.43
C GLU A 73 -8.92 -0.54 18.06
N PHE A 74 -9.32 -0.63 16.79
CA PHE A 74 -10.58 -0.08 16.32
C PHE A 74 -11.78 -0.77 16.99
N ALA A 75 -11.79 -2.09 17.06
CA ALA A 75 -12.85 -2.85 17.68
C ALA A 75 -13.01 -2.54 19.17
N ILE A 76 -11.91 -2.42 19.91
CA ILE A 76 -11.89 -2.02 21.32
C ILE A 76 -12.44 -0.60 21.45
N LYS A 77 -11.94 0.36 20.66
CA LYS A 77 -12.38 1.76 20.68
C LYS A 77 -13.87 1.94 20.45
N TYR A 78 -14.45 1.16 19.54
CA TYR A 78 -15.87 1.24 19.16
C TYR A 78 -16.74 0.16 19.81
N ASN A 79 -16.21 -0.58 20.79
CA ASN A 79 -16.88 -1.65 21.51
C ASN A 79 -17.55 -2.67 20.59
N LEU A 80 -16.77 -3.17 19.61
CA LEU A 80 -17.20 -4.19 18.66
C LEU A 80 -16.78 -5.58 19.16
N GLU A 81 -17.52 -6.61 18.71
CA GLU A 81 -17.20 -7.99 19.04
C GLU A 81 -15.86 -8.40 18.41
N VAL A 82 -15.00 -9.04 19.21
CA VAL A 82 -13.74 -9.64 18.78
C VAL A 82 -13.85 -11.15 18.86
N LYS A 83 -13.88 -11.81 17.71
CA LYS A 83 -14.00 -13.26 17.61
C LYS A 83 -12.70 -13.88 17.11
N ALA A 84 -12.01 -14.64 17.95
CA ALA A 84 -10.84 -15.39 17.54
C ALA A 84 -11.22 -16.53 16.58
N VAL A 85 -10.54 -16.59 15.42
CA VAL A 85 -10.79 -17.57 14.37
C VAL A 85 -9.55 -18.36 13.95
N VAL A 86 -8.36 -17.97 14.43
CA VAL A 86 -7.12 -18.72 14.28
C VAL A 86 -6.49 -18.92 15.66
N LYS A 87 -6.00 -20.09 15.93
CA LYS A 87 -5.26 -20.42 17.17
C LYS A 87 -3.96 -21.14 16.83
N PRO A 88 -2.93 -21.07 17.72
CA PRO A 88 -1.71 -21.87 17.56
C PRO A 88 -2.02 -23.36 17.40
N ASP A 89 -1.19 -24.05 16.63
CA ASP A 89 -1.32 -25.51 16.39
C ASP A 89 -1.16 -26.34 17.69
N LYS A 90 -0.46 -25.79 18.67
CA LYS A 90 -0.28 -26.39 19.99
C LYS A 90 -1.52 -26.18 20.84
N ASN A 91 -2.33 -27.19 20.85
CA ASN A 91 -3.48 -27.54 21.71
C ASN A 91 -3.78 -26.62 22.90
N THR A 92 -4.38 -25.48 22.64
CA THR A 92 -4.99 -24.65 23.66
C THR A 92 -6.49 -24.89 23.67
N LYS A 93 -7.03 -25.41 24.77
CA LYS A 93 -8.47 -25.67 24.91
C LYS A 93 -9.30 -24.38 24.90
N GLU A 94 -8.73 -23.30 25.38
CA GLU A 94 -9.33 -21.96 25.36
C GLU A 94 -8.32 -20.99 24.77
N PHE A 95 -8.66 -20.36 23.65
CA PHE A 95 -7.87 -19.34 23.01
C PHE A 95 -8.74 -18.10 22.82
N GLY A 96 -8.32 -17.01 23.43
CA GLY A 96 -8.99 -15.70 23.37
C GLY A 96 -7.98 -14.61 23.04
N ILE A 97 -8.49 -13.47 22.61
CA ILE A 97 -7.74 -12.25 22.31
C ILE A 97 -8.11 -11.20 23.35
N SER A 98 -7.11 -10.48 23.87
CA SER A 98 -7.31 -9.33 24.76
C SER A 98 -6.83 -8.04 24.10
N ASP A 99 -5.58 -7.65 24.36
CA ASP A 99 -5.02 -6.36 23.91
C ASP A 99 -4.06 -6.51 22.72
N GLU A 100 -3.70 -7.75 22.37
CA GLU A 100 -2.79 -8.06 21.29
C GLU A 100 -3.44 -9.05 20.30
N ALA A 101 -3.42 -8.70 19.02
CA ALA A 101 -3.95 -9.55 17.96
C ALA A 101 -3.01 -10.72 17.67
N TYR A 102 -3.58 -11.91 17.47
CA TYR A 102 -2.78 -13.07 17.09
C TYR A 102 -2.54 -13.11 15.59
N THR A 103 -1.32 -12.82 15.17
CA THR A 103 -0.90 -12.76 13.75
C THR A 103 -0.09 -13.99 13.30
N GLY A 104 0.06 -14.98 14.15
CA GLY A 104 0.83 -16.21 13.87
C GLY A 104 0.11 -17.21 12.97
N SER A 105 0.86 -18.18 12.47
CA SER A 105 0.30 -19.36 11.80
C SER A 105 -0.45 -20.25 12.81
N GLY A 106 -1.37 -21.06 12.28
CA GLY A 106 -2.13 -21.95 13.15
C GLY A 106 -3.31 -22.64 12.45
N ILE A 107 -4.27 -23.05 13.24
CA ILE A 107 -5.47 -23.76 12.78
C ILE A 107 -6.69 -22.87 12.93
N ILE A 108 -7.53 -22.86 11.90
CA ILE A 108 -8.81 -22.15 11.92
C ILE A 108 -9.82 -22.86 12.82
N PHE A 109 -10.57 -22.10 13.58
CA PHE A 109 -11.72 -22.52 14.36
C PHE A 109 -12.80 -21.44 14.35
N ASN A 110 -13.99 -21.71 14.82
CA ASN A 110 -15.13 -20.76 14.81
C ASN A 110 -15.47 -20.21 13.41
N SER A 111 -15.15 -20.93 12.33
CA SER A 111 -15.24 -20.48 10.93
C SER A 111 -15.90 -21.50 10.00
N GLU A 112 -16.84 -22.29 10.51
CA GLU A 112 -17.68 -23.22 9.75
C GLU A 112 -16.86 -24.15 8.84
N PHE A 113 -16.98 -24.04 7.51
CA PHE A 113 -16.34 -24.89 6.52
C PHE A 113 -14.80 -24.73 6.46
N LEU A 114 -14.24 -23.70 7.11
CA LEU A 114 -12.80 -23.49 7.20
C LEU A 114 -12.19 -24.11 8.46
N ASN A 115 -13.00 -24.62 9.41
CA ASN A 115 -12.51 -25.19 10.64
C ASN A 115 -11.53 -26.34 10.40
N GLY A 116 -10.42 -26.36 11.14
CA GLY A 116 -9.38 -27.37 11.06
C GLY A 116 -8.34 -27.15 9.95
N LEU A 117 -8.51 -26.15 9.11
CA LEU A 117 -7.55 -25.83 8.06
C LEU A 117 -6.38 -24.99 8.60
N LYS A 118 -5.20 -25.18 8.02
CA LYS A 118 -3.99 -24.42 8.36
C LYS A 118 -3.96 -23.08 7.67
N VAL A 119 -3.46 -22.06 8.39
CA VAL A 119 -3.28 -20.69 7.90
C VAL A 119 -1.79 -20.45 7.65
N PRO A 120 -1.43 -19.90 6.46
CA PRO A 120 -2.30 -19.53 5.31
C PRO A 120 -2.51 -20.65 4.29
N GLU A 121 -1.81 -21.78 4.39
CA GLU A 121 -1.57 -22.73 3.32
C GLU A 121 -2.87 -23.25 2.65
N SER A 122 -3.73 -23.90 3.44
CA SER A 122 -4.92 -24.54 2.88
C SER A 122 -6.18 -23.67 2.99
N SER A 123 -6.21 -22.75 3.92
CA SER A 123 -7.39 -21.95 4.24
C SER A 123 -7.74 -20.94 3.14
N VAL A 124 -6.73 -20.24 2.61
CA VAL A 124 -6.94 -19.24 1.55
C VAL A 124 -7.44 -19.88 0.27
N THR A 125 -6.84 -21.01 -0.13
CA THR A 125 -7.26 -21.77 -1.30
C THR A 125 -8.70 -22.24 -1.15
N LYS A 126 -9.04 -22.84 -0.01
CA LYS A 126 -10.41 -23.33 0.25
C LYS A 126 -11.44 -22.20 0.30
N ALA A 127 -11.11 -21.07 0.90
CA ALA A 127 -12.01 -19.91 0.93
C ALA A 127 -12.29 -19.40 -0.50
N ILE A 128 -11.27 -19.30 -1.36
CA ILE A 128 -11.42 -18.87 -2.76
C ILE A 128 -12.28 -19.84 -3.53
N GLU A 129 -12.04 -21.16 -3.43
CA GLU A 129 -12.84 -22.19 -4.09
C GLU A 129 -14.33 -22.05 -3.77
N VAL A 130 -14.67 -21.92 -2.48
CA VAL A 130 -16.08 -21.82 -2.04
C VAL A 130 -16.71 -20.50 -2.50
N ILE A 131 -15.95 -19.38 -2.51
CA ILE A 131 -16.41 -18.08 -3.00
C ILE A 131 -16.74 -18.14 -4.50
N GLU A 132 -15.88 -18.78 -5.30
CA GLU A 132 -16.08 -18.94 -6.74
C GLU A 132 -17.20 -19.93 -7.07
N GLU A 133 -17.28 -21.05 -6.35
CA GLU A 133 -18.38 -22.04 -6.48
C GLU A 133 -19.74 -21.39 -6.21
N LYS A 134 -19.84 -20.60 -5.15
CA LYS A 134 -21.06 -19.86 -4.80
C LYS A 134 -21.34 -18.63 -5.70
N LYS A 135 -20.41 -18.28 -6.61
CA LYS A 135 -20.49 -17.11 -7.51
C LYS A 135 -20.67 -15.78 -6.78
N ILE A 136 -20.12 -15.65 -5.57
CA ILE A 136 -20.17 -14.42 -4.75
C ILE A 136 -18.89 -13.60 -4.84
N GLY A 137 -17.87 -14.09 -5.52
CA GLY A 137 -16.61 -13.40 -5.75
C GLY A 137 -15.70 -14.19 -6.71
N LYS A 138 -14.50 -13.68 -6.90
CA LYS A 138 -13.47 -14.32 -7.73
C LYS A 138 -12.08 -14.04 -7.18
N LYS A 139 -11.14 -14.96 -7.40
CA LYS A 139 -9.73 -14.76 -7.11
C LYS A 139 -9.19 -13.55 -7.88
N LYS A 140 -8.48 -12.68 -7.17
CA LYS A 140 -7.72 -11.57 -7.75
C LYS A 140 -6.30 -11.59 -7.19
N ILE A 141 -5.31 -11.45 -8.06
CA ILE A 141 -3.92 -11.30 -7.68
C ILE A 141 -3.56 -9.84 -7.82
N ASN A 142 -3.20 -9.20 -6.73
CA ASN A 142 -2.68 -7.84 -6.74
C ASN A 142 -1.17 -7.89 -6.55
N PHE A 143 -0.43 -7.34 -7.51
CA PHE A 143 1.02 -7.19 -7.38
C PHE A 143 1.31 -5.89 -6.64
N ARG A 144 1.98 -5.99 -5.49
CA ARG A 144 2.56 -4.84 -4.79
C ARG A 144 4.01 -4.68 -5.27
N LEU A 145 4.18 -3.94 -6.34
CA LEU A 145 5.50 -3.49 -6.77
C LEU A 145 5.78 -2.18 -6.04
N LYS A 146 6.87 -2.12 -5.30
CA LYS A 146 7.40 -0.85 -4.82
C LYS A 146 8.16 -0.22 -5.97
N ASP A 147 7.84 1.05 -6.25
CA ASP A 147 8.64 1.84 -7.16
C ASP A 147 10.08 1.88 -6.64
N TRP A 148 10.99 1.47 -7.47
CA TRP A 148 12.41 1.58 -7.18
C TRP A 148 12.97 2.78 -7.92
N GLY A 149 13.30 3.84 -7.17
CA GLY A 149 14.01 4.98 -7.70
C GLY A 149 15.40 4.54 -8.18
N ILE A 150 15.55 4.42 -9.49
CA ILE A 150 16.79 3.99 -10.13
C ILE A 150 17.80 5.13 -10.26
N SER A 151 17.35 6.37 -10.17
CA SER A 151 18.20 7.56 -10.33
C SER A 151 19.05 7.84 -9.09
N ARG A 152 20.26 8.31 -9.31
CA ARG A 152 21.24 8.67 -8.27
C ARG A 152 21.84 10.03 -8.58
N GLN A 153 21.95 10.87 -7.57
CA GLN A 153 22.55 12.20 -7.63
C GLN A 153 24.06 12.11 -7.39
N ARG A 154 24.79 11.60 -8.40
CA ARG A 154 26.23 11.37 -8.30
C ARG A 154 26.91 11.55 -9.67
N TYR A 155 28.24 11.80 -9.66
CA TYR A 155 28.99 11.95 -10.88
C TYR A 155 29.11 10.64 -11.68
N TRP A 156 29.49 9.57 -11.00
CA TRP A 156 29.72 8.27 -11.64
C TRP A 156 28.43 7.48 -11.80
N GLY A 157 28.32 6.79 -12.90
CA GLY A 157 27.16 6.00 -13.27
C GLY A 157 26.81 6.19 -14.74
N CYS A 158 25.75 5.55 -15.19
CA CYS A 158 25.26 5.73 -16.55
C CYS A 158 24.31 6.94 -16.59
N PRO A 159 24.62 8.02 -17.35
CA PRO A 159 23.70 9.13 -17.49
C PRO A 159 22.37 8.69 -18.09
N ILE A 160 21.28 9.16 -17.52
CA ILE A 160 19.92 8.87 -18.02
C ILE A 160 19.73 9.66 -19.33
N PRO A 161 19.40 9.02 -20.47
CA PRO A 161 19.40 9.67 -21.78
C PRO A 161 18.13 10.47 -22.06
N ILE A 162 17.76 11.38 -21.16
CA ILE A 162 16.66 12.30 -21.30
C ILE A 162 17.07 13.74 -21.02
N ALA A 163 16.25 14.67 -21.48
CA ALA A 163 16.36 16.09 -21.18
C ALA A 163 14.95 16.67 -20.96
N TYR A 164 14.88 17.91 -20.51
CA TYR A 164 13.63 18.63 -20.27
C TYR A 164 13.59 19.88 -21.14
N ASP A 165 12.45 20.12 -21.80
CA ASP A 165 12.21 21.35 -22.52
C ASP A 165 11.93 22.53 -21.56
N LYS A 166 11.61 23.70 -22.12
CA LYS A 166 11.32 24.91 -21.33
C LYS A 166 10.05 24.80 -20.48
N GLU A 167 9.13 23.95 -20.89
CA GLU A 167 7.87 23.64 -20.19
C GLU A 167 8.04 22.52 -19.16
N GLY A 168 9.22 21.88 -19.09
CA GLY A 168 9.50 20.76 -18.17
C GLY A 168 9.06 19.39 -18.70
N ASN A 169 8.68 19.28 -19.98
CA ASN A 169 8.35 17.99 -20.57
C ASN A 169 9.60 17.18 -20.86
N VAL A 170 9.48 15.86 -20.72
CA VAL A 170 10.59 14.93 -20.97
C VAL A 170 10.83 14.78 -22.47
N VAL A 171 12.07 15.01 -22.91
CA VAL A 171 12.54 14.84 -24.28
C VAL A 171 13.62 13.77 -24.31
N GLN A 172 13.46 12.74 -25.13
CA GLN A 172 14.46 11.69 -25.28
C GLN A 172 15.69 12.18 -26.06
N ILE A 173 16.88 11.82 -25.63
CA ILE A 173 18.11 12.05 -26.39
C ILE A 173 18.11 11.16 -27.65
N PRO A 174 18.24 11.72 -28.86
CA PRO A 174 18.23 10.94 -30.09
C PRO A 174 19.31 9.85 -30.11
N LYS A 175 19.02 8.69 -30.68
CA LYS A 175 19.97 7.57 -30.77
C LYS A 175 21.33 7.92 -31.38
N LYS A 176 21.36 8.85 -32.33
CA LYS A 176 22.59 9.32 -32.98
C LYS A 176 23.51 10.10 -32.03
N ASP A 177 22.95 10.64 -30.93
CA ASP A 177 23.66 11.46 -29.95
C ASP A 177 24.02 10.63 -28.69
N LEU A 178 23.84 9.31 -28.75
CA LEU A 178 24.27 8.38 -27.72
C LEU A 178 25.66 7.80 -28.00
N PRO A 179 26.41 7.43 -26.95
CA PRO A 179 26.10 7.53 -25.53
C PRO A 179 26.24 8.96 -25.00
N VAL A 180 25.43 9.30 -23.99
CA VAL A 180 25.66 10.54 -23.23
C VAL A 180 26.93 10.36 -22.41
N ARG A 181 27.94 11.17 -22.70
CA ARG A 181 29.25 11.11 -21.99
C ARG A 181 29.24 12.05 -20.80
N LEU A 182 29.83 11.60 -19.71
CA LEU A 182 30.07 12.44 -18.53
C LEU A 182 31.17 13.49 -18.85
N PRO A 183 31.10 14.70 -18.21
CA PRO A 183 32.14 15.71 -18.33
C PRO A 183 33.41 15.22 -17.61
N GLU A 184 34.61 15.47 -18.21
CA GLU A 184 35.86 14.95 -17.68
C GLU A 184 36.42 15.77 -16.51
N ASN A 185 36.21 17.08 -16.51
CA ASN A 185 36.76 18.01 -15.51
C ASN A 185 35.65 18.53 -14.61
N ILE A 186 35.33 17.76 -13.57
CA ILE A 186 34.23 18.10 -12.64
C ILE A 186 34.74 18.10 -11.19
N ASP A 187 34.29 19.09 -10.42
CA ASP A 187 34.53 19.15 -8.98
C ASP A 187 33.54 18.26 -8.20
N ILE A 188 34.05 17.11 -7.76
CA ILE A 188 33.29 16.14 -6.95
C ILE A 188 33.43 16.36 -5.44
N THR A 189 34.18 17.37 -5.00
CA THR A 189 34.49 17.58 -3.57
C THR A 189 33.35 18.28 -2.83
N ARG A 190 32.47 18.98 -3.54
CA ARG A 190 31.36 19.74 -2.96
C ARG A 190 30.13 18.85 -2.73
N LYS A 191 29.35 19.16 -1.70
CA LYS A 191 28.06 18.50 -1.43
C LYS A 191 27.04 18.73 -2.57
N GLY A 192 26.15 17.77 -2.78
CA GLY A 192 25.09 17.80 -3.79
C GLY A 192 25.48 17.08 -5.08
N ASN A 193 24.57 17.09 -6.07
CA ASN A 193 24.80 16.45 -7.36
C ASN A 193 25.88 17.20 -8.17
N PRO A 194 27.04 16.59 -8.46
CA PRO A 194 28.09 17.26 -9.23
C PRO A 194 27.64 17.66 -10.64
N LEU A 195 26.88 16.81 -11.33
CA LEU A 195 26.39 17.06 -12.69
C LEU A 195 25.44 18.23 -12.79
N ASP A 196 24.67 18.49 -11.71
CA ASP A 196 23.75 19.62 -11.68
C ASP A 196 24.45 20.98 -11.70
N ARG A 197 25.72 21.04 -11.32
CA ARG A 197 26.55 22.25 -11.33
C ARG A 197 27.19 22.54 -12.69
N GLU A 198 27.21 21.55 -13.59
CA GLU A 198 27.87 21.66 -14.90
C GLU A 198 26.93 22.29 -15.94
N ASN A 199 26.85 23.61 -15.93
CA ASN A 199 25.88 24.34 -16.76
C ASN A 199 26.09 24.14 -18.27
N ASP A 200 27.33 23.97 -18.75
CA ASP A 200 27.60 23.75 -20.14
C ASP A 200 27.24 22.33 -20.58
N TRP A 201 27.50 21.34 -19.71
CA TRP A 201 27.12 19.96 -19.97
C TRP A 201 25.59 19.74 -19.91
N LYS A 202 24.89 20.43 -19.00
CA LYS A 202 23.41 20.33 -18.90
C LYS A 202 22.70 20.85 -20.12
N LYS A 203 23.17 21.91 -20.74
CA LYS A 203 22.53 22.51 -21.90
C LYS A 203 22.72 21.64 -23.15
N VAL A 204 21.62 21.32 -23.82
CA VAL A 204 21.64 20.53 -25.04
C VAL A 204 20.56 21.02 -26.01
N LYS A 205 20.87 20.98 -27.30
CA LYS A 205 19.87 21.22 -28.34
C LYS A 205 19.36 19.89 -28.89
N ILE A 206 18.04 19.67 -28.77
CA ILE A 206 17.38 18.48 -29.30
C ILE A 206 16.26 18.98 -30.25
N HIS A 207 16.25 18.52 -31.49
CA HIS A 207 15.30 18.96 -32.53
C HIS A 207 15.18 20.48 -32.64
N ASN A 208 16.31 21.20 -32.59
CA ASN A 208 16.42 22.67 -32.58
C ASN A 208 15.78 23.38 -31.37
N GLN A 209 15.40 22.67 -30.33
CA GLN A 209 14.94 23.22 -29.05
C GLN A 209 16.06 23.21 -28.02
N ASP A 210 16.13 24.27 -27.21
CA ASP A 210 17.03 24.31 -26.06
C ASP A 210 16.42 23.48 -24.93
N CYS A 211 17.15 22.47 -24.47
CA CYS A 211 16.74 21.56 -23.40
C CYS A 211 17.79 21.49 -22.30
N ILE A 212 17.39 21.03 -21.13
CA ILE A 212 18.29 20.77 -19.99
C ILE A 212 18.36 19.25 -19.80
N ARG A 213 19.58 18.68 -19.84
CA ARG A 213 19.78 17.25 -19.59
C ARG A 213 19.40 16.87 -18.16
N GLU A 214 18.94 15.63 -18.03
CA GLU A 214 18.88 14.98 -16.74
C GLU A 214 20.28 14.87 -16.13
N THR A 215 20.39 15.19 -14.85
CA THR A 215 21.67 15.19 -14.11
C THR A 215 21.83 13.97 -13.22
N ASP A 216 20.81 13.17 -13.08
CA ASP A 216 20.89 11.90 -12.36
C ASP A 216 21.51 10.79 -13.22
N THR A 217 22.13 9.82 -12.56
CA THR A 217 22.74 8.63 -13.19
C THR A 217 22.10 7.35 -12.65
N LEU A 218 22.23 6.28 -13.38
CA LEU A 218 21.83 4.92 -12.95
C LEU A 218 22.91 4.29 -12.05
#